data_cd8cae95716b3ae35e62bb2d785a9e45
#
_entry.id   cd8cae95716b3ae35e62bb2d785a9e45
#
_cell.length_a   1.000
_cell.length_b   1.000
_cell.length_c   1.000
_cell.angle_alpha   90.00
_cell.angle_beta   90.00
_cell.angle_gamma   90.00
#
_symmetry.space_group_name_H-M   'P 1'
#
loop_
_entity.id
_entity.type
_entity.pdbx_description
1 polymer ?
#
loop_
_entity_poly.entity_id
_entity_poly.type
_entity_poly.pdbx_seq_one_letter_code
_entity_poly.pdbx_strand_id
1 'polypeptide(L)'
;MSGLKQAVRNTAKIIMFKGVYPLCYKVSSLRPLRKNKVIFAEIRSGTLTDSFRYIYEEIKTRGLDPQVYYVHNNKGGMGYLLRYLKLTWLMGNVGCVLLNDTCNLFGAFKFRKGTKVIQTWHSCGAFKKWGESITDLSFGESLEELRKFPAHTSYTLCTVSSKE
;
A
#
# COMPACT_ATOMS: atom_id res chain seq x y z
N MET A 1 12.74 -4.47 24.87
CA MET A 1 13.69 -3.85 23.91
C MET A 1 14.16 -2.54 24.52
N SER A 2 15.46 -2.18 24.47
CA SER A 2 15.93 -0.93 25.05
C SER A 2 15.33 0.27 24.33
N GLY A 3 15.00 1.35 25.06
CA GLY A 3 14.40 2.58 24.50
C GLY A 3 15.18 3.17 23.32
N LEU A 4 16.51 3.01 23.32
CA LEU A 4 17.38 3.43 22.22
C LEU A 4 17.06 2.70 20.89
N LYS A 5 16.84 1.38 20.92
CA LYS A 5 16.48 0.62 19.70
C LYS A 5 15.14 1.06 19.11
N GLN A 6 14.19 1.38 19.99
CA GLN A 6 12.89 1.89 19.55
C GLN A 6 13.01 3.30 18.97
N ALA A 7 13.80 4.18 19.57
CA ALA A 7 14.05 5.53 19.04
C ALA A 7 14.71 5.48 17.66
N VAL A 8 15.71 4.64 17.46
CA VAL A 8 16.38 4.45 16.16
C VAL A 8 15.38 3.94 15.09
N ARG A 9 14.53 2.97 15.44
CA ARG A 9 13.49 2.48 14.52
C ARG A 9 12.50 3.56 14.14
N ASN A 10 12.04 4.36 15.09
CA ASN A 10 11.10 5.45 14.84
C ASN A 10 11.73 6.52 13.94
N THR A 11 12.97 6.90 14.20
CA THR A 11 13.71 7.85 13.35
C THR A 11 13.88 7.31 11.94
N ALA A 12 14.29 6.05 11.79
CA ALA A 12 14.40 5.40 10.47
C ALA A 12 13.05 5.37 9.72
N LYS A 13 11.95 5.04 10.41
CA LYS A 13 10.60 5.08 9.85
C LYS A 13 10.26 6.48 9.32
N ILE A 14 10.53 7.54 10.12
CA ILE A 14 10.28 8.91 9.70
C ILE A 14 11.08 9.28 8.45
N ILE A 15 12.38 9.01 8.44
CA ILE A 15 13.25 9.29 7.29
C ILE A 15 12.74 8.58 6.03
N MET A 16 12.39 7.31 6.14
CA MET A 16 11.88 6.53 5.01
C MET A 16 10.54 7.08 4.49
N PHE A 17 9.56 7.29 5.37
CA PHE A 17 8.20 7.65 4.96
C PHE A 17 8.03 9.13 4.60
N LYS A 18 8.80 10.03 5.20
CA LYS A 18 8.70 11.48 4.93
C LYS A 18 9.78 12.00 3.97
N GLY A 19 10.84 11.21 3.71
CA GLY A 19 11.95 11.59 2.83
C GLY A 19 12.15 10.62 1.67
N VAL A 20 12.62 9.41 1.96
CA VAL A 20 13.12 8.48 0.93
C VAL A 20 12.02 8.02 -0.03
N TYR A 21 10.88 7.53 0.47
CA TYR A 21 9.79 7.07 -0.40
C TYR A 21 9.17 8.19 -1.24
N PRO A 22 8.83 9.38 -0.69
CA PRO A 22 8.36 10.50 -1.49
C PRO A 22 9.34 10.92 -2.59
N LEU A 23 10.63 11.01 -2.27
CA LEU A 23 11.66 11.35 -3.24
C LEU A 23 11.80 10.28 -4.33
N CYS A 24 11.88 9.01 -3.94
CA CYS A 24 11.91 7.88 -4.86
C CYS A 24 10.70 7.88 -5.80
N TYR A 25 9.50 8.12 -5.26
CA TYR A 25 8.28 8.21 -6.07
C TYR A 25 8.35 9.41 -7.04
N LYS A 26 8.76 10.58 -6.55
CA LYS A 26 8.89 11.79 -7.38
C LYS A 26 9.83 11.56 -8.56
N VAL A 27 11.02 10.99 -8.32
CA VAL A 27 12.00 10.66 -9.37
C VAL A 27 11.42 9.62 -10.32
N SER A 28 10.84 8.54 -9.80
CA SER A 28 10.28 7.47 -10.62
C SER A 28 9.08 7.92 -11.46
N SER A 29 8.33 8.93 -11.00
CA SER A 29 7.17 9.49 -11.70
C SER A 29 7.54 10.41 -12.87
N LEU A 30 8.81 10.73 -13.06
CA LEU A 30 9.30 11.43 -14.26
C LEU A 30 9.21 10.53 -15.51
N ARG A 31 9.16 9.23 -15.35
CA ARG A 31 8.98 8.29 -16.46
C ARG A 31 7.58 8.42 -17.06
N PRO A 32 7.41 8.19 -18.39
CA PRO A 32 6.12 8.22 -19.03
C PRO A 32 5.10 7.29 -18.37
N LEU A 33 3.86 7.76 -18.20
CA LEU A 33 2.77 6.96 -17.63
C LEU A 33 2.39 5.82 -18.57
N ARG A 34 2.45 4.58 -18.09
CA ARG A 34 1.99 3.38 -18.81
C ARG A 34 0.57 3.03 -18.37
N LYS A 35 -0.43 3.53 -19.10
CA LYS A 35 -1.85 3.38 -18.73
C LYS A 35 -2.32 1.92 -18.64
N ASN A 36 -1.74 1.05 -19.45
CA ASN A 36 -2.04 -0.39 -19.49
C ASN A 36 -1.28 -1.21 -18.43
N LYS A 37 -0.32 -0.61 -17.73
CA LYS A 37 0.40 -1.29 -16.65
C LYS A 37 -0.42 -1.29 -15.37
N VAL A 38 -0.62 -2.47 -14.80
CA VAL A 38 -1.36 -2.70 -13.56
C VAL A 38 -0.45 -3.40 -12.54
N ILE A 39 -0.38 -2.89 -11.32
CA ILE A 39 0.34 -3.54 -10.22
C ILE A 39 -0.64 -4.05 -9.19
N PHE A 40 -0.53 -5.32 -8.83
CA PHE A 40 -1.18 -5.94 -7.68
C PHE A 40 -0.19 -5.90 -6.52
N ALA A 41 -0.42 -5.01 -5.56
CA ALA A 41 0.35 -4.95 -4.32
C ALA A 41 -0.24 -5.97 -3.33
N GLU A 42 0.29 -7.18 -3.36
CA GLU A 42 -0.15 -8.27 -2.46
C GLU A 42 0.47 -8.04 -1.06
N ILE A 43 -0.37 -7.62 -0.13
CA ILE A 43 0.04 -7.23 1.23
C ILE A 43 0.00 -8.42 2.19
N ARG A 44 -0.96 -9.32 2.02
CA ARG A 44 -1.32 -10.35 3.00
C ARG A 44 -0.52 -11.63 2.88
N SER A 45 -0.14 -11.99 1.66
CA SER A 45 0.38 -13.32 1.34
C SER A 45 1.64 -13.26 0.50
N GLY A 46 2.40 -14.35 0.52
CA GLY A 46 3.49 -14.61 -0.44
C GLY A 46 2.99 -15.22 -1.76
N THR A 47 1.70 -15.49 -1.88
CA THR A 47 1.03 -16.02 -3.07
C THR A 47 -0.13 -15.10 -3.45
N LEU A 48 -0.55 -15.15 -4.70
CA LEU A 48 -1.69 -14.37 -5.17
C LEU A 48 -2.97 -14.85 -4.48
N THR A 49 -3.61 -13.96 -3.71
CA THR A 49 -4.86 -14.28 -3.01
C THR A 49 -6.03 -14.45 -3.97
N ASP A 50 -7.08 -15.16 -3.55
CA ASP A 50 -8.22 -15.52 -4.40
C ASP A 50 -8.89 -14.27 -5.03
N SER A 51 -9.14 -13.23 -4.24
CA SER A 51 -9.72 -11.98 -4.76
C SER A 51 -8.88 -11.36 -5.87
N PHE A 52 -7.57 -11.35 -5.70
CA PHE A 52 -6.65 -10.83 -6.69
C PHE A 52 -6.51 -11.75 -7.90
N ARG A 53 -6.59 -13.06 -7.71
CA ARG A 53 -6.44 -14.03 -8.79
C ARG A 53 -7.52 -13.85 -9.86
N TYR A 54 -8.77 -13.72 -9.49
CA TYR A 54 -9.87 -13.49 -10.44
C TYR A 54 -9.71 -12.18 -11.21
N ILE A 55 -9.34 -11.10 -10.52
CA ILE A 55 -9.11 -9.80 -11.16
C ILE A 55 -7.88 -9.88 -12.09
N TYR A 56 -6.82 -10.57 -11.67
CA TYR A 56 -5.59 -10.74 -12.45
C TYR A 56 -5.87 -11.48 -13.75
N GLU A 57 -6.58 -12.59 -13.73
CA GLU A 57 -6.93 -13.36 -14.93
C GLU A 57 -7.82 -12.53 -15.87
N GLU A 58 -8.82 -11.83 -15.35
CA GLU A 58 -9.69 -10.97 -16.14
C GLU A 58 -8.90 -9.82 -16.82
N ILE A 59 -7.96 -9.21 -16.13
CA ILE A 59 -7.11 -8.14 -16.68
C ILE A 59 -6.21 -8.67 -17.80
N LYS A 60 -5.67 -9.89 -17.66
CA LYS A 60 -4.88 -10.53 -18.71
C LYS A 60 -5.71 -10.80 -19.97
N THR A 61 -6.92 -11.31 -19.84
CA THR A 61 -7.80 -11.56 -20.99
C THR A 61 -8.13 -10.29 -21.77
N ARG A 62 -8.10 -9.12 -21.11
CA ARG A 62 -8.28 -7.79 -21.74
C ARG A 62 -7.02 -7.18 -22.34
N GLY A 63 -5.91 -7.92 -22.40
CA GLY A 63 -4.66 -7.47 -23.00
C GLY A 63 -3.90 -6.40 -22.21
N LEU A 64 -4.21 -6.25 -20.89
CA LEU A 64 -3.44 -5.38 -20.01
C LEU A 64 -2.20 -6.11 -19.49
N ASP A 65 -1.24 -5.37 -18.92
CA ASP A 65 0.03 -5.87 -18.39
C ASP A 65 -0.01 -5.92 -16.84
N PRO A 66 -0.60 -6.97 -16.24
CA PRO A 66 -0.66 -7.11 -14.78
C PRO A 66 0.66 -7.63 -14.24
N GLN A 67 1.15 -6.99 -13.18
CA GLN A 67 2.33 -7.42 -12.44
C GLN A 67 1.96 -7.60 -10.97
N VAL A 68 2.31 -8.75 -10.39
CA VAL A 68 2.11 -9.00 -8.96
C VAL A 68 3.38 -8.62 -8.21
N TYR A 69 3.23 -7.83 -7.17
CA TYR A 69 4.31 -7.47 -6.26
C TYR A 69 3.97 -7.87 -4.83
N TYR A 70 4.70 -8.83 -4.30
CA TYR A 70 4.50 -9.35 -2.95
C TYR A 70 5.18 -8.42 -1.94
N VAL A 71 4.37 -7.70 -1.17
CA VAL A 71 4.82 -6.81 -0.09
C VAL A 71 5.00 -7.58 1.21
N HIS A 72 4.27 -8.69 1.34
CA HIS A 72 4.23 -9.51 2.55
C HIS A 72 5.63 -9.80 3.13
N ASN A 73 5.79 -9.49 4.40
CA ASN A 73 7.02 -9.76 5.14
C ASN A 73 6.72 -9.97 6.63
N ASN A 74 6.75 -11.21 7.06
CA ASN A 74 6.45 -11.60 8.45
C ASN A 74 7.48 -11.13 9.47
N LYS A 75 8.68 -10.72 9.04
CA LYS A 75 9.80 -10.45 9.96
C LYS A 75 10.15 -8.96 10.11
N GLY A 76 9.59 -8.08 9.28
CA GLY A 76 9.99 -6.67 9.26
C GLY A 76 11.48 -6.47 8.88
N GLY A 77 12.07 -5.35 9.26
CA GLY A 77 13.49 -5.06 9.07
C GLY A 77 13.86 -4.51 7.70
N MET A 78 15.16 -4.59 7.35
CA MET A 78 15.72 -4.00 6.13
C MET A 78 15.07 -4.54 4.85
N GLY A 79 14.80 -5.83 4.79
CA GLY A 79 14.14 -6.44 3.65
C GLY A 79 12.75 -5.86 3.35
N TYR A 80 12.01 -5.49 4.38
CA TYR A 80 10.71 -4.82 4.25
C TYR A 80 10.86 -3.40 3.67
N LEU A 81 11.83 -2.63 4.17
CA LEU A 81 12.11 -1.28 3.66
C LEU A 81 12.52 -1.30 2.18
N LEU A 82 13.35 -2.26 1.78
CA LEU A 82 13.76 -2.43 0.39
C LEU A 82 12.61 -2.85 -0.53
N ARG A 83 11.69 -3.71 -0.06
CA ARG A 83 10.48 -4.04 -0.82
C ARG A 83 9.59 -2.81 -1.04
N TYR A 84 9.43 -1.99 -0.01
CA TYR A 84 8.69 -0.73 -0.13
C TYR A 84 9.37 0.23 -1.12
N LEU A 85 10.68 0.34 -1.08
CA LEU A 85 11.43 1.17 -2.02
C LEU A 85 11.25 0.70 -3.46
N LYS A 86 11.36 -0.61 -3.70
CA LYS A 86 11.13 -1.21 -5.02
C LYS A 86 9.69 -1.01 -5.50
N LEU A 87 8.70 -1.23 -4.63
CA LEU A 87 7.29 -0.98 -4.97
C LEU A 87 7.06 0.51 -5.30
N THR A 88 7.61 1.41 -4.51
CA THR A 88 7.55 2.87 -4.75
C THR A 88 8.09 3.22 -6.13
N TRP A 89 9.24 2.68 -6.50
CA TRP A 89 9.84 2.87 -7.83
C TRP A 89 8.95 2.35 -8.96
N LEU A 90 8.38 1.16 -8.80
CA LEU A 90 7.48 0.54 -9.79
C LEU A 90 6.19 1.35 -9.98
N MET A 91 5.67 1.95 -8.89
CA MET A 91 4.42 2.73 -8.93
C MET A 91 4.57 4.09 -9.61
N GLY A 92 5.77 4.61 -9.82
CA GLY A 92 5.97 5.93 -10.40
C GLY A 92 5.45 6.09 -11.83
N ASN A 93 5.29 5.01 -12.59
CA ASN A 93 4.82 5.07 -13.98
C ASN A 93 3.65 4.14 -14.30
N VAL A 94 2.92 3.70 -13.28
CA VAL A 94 1.82 2.74 -13.42
C VAL A 94 0.48 3.42 -13.65
N GLY A 95 -0.39 2.83 -14.48
CA GLY A 95 -1.75 3.30 -14.72
C GLY A 95 -2.71 2.95 -13.57
N CYS A 96 -2.53 1.76 -12.97
CA CYS A 96 -3.38 1.29 -11.89
C CYS A 96 -2.60 0.49 -10.85
N VAL A 97 -2.91 0.70 -9.58
CA VAL A 97 -2.43 -0.13 -8.47
C VAL A 97 -3.63 -0.66 -7.70
N LEU A 98 -3.66 -1.96 -7.48
CA LEU A 98 -4.65 -2.63 -6.64
C LEU A 98 -4.02 -3.02 -5.30
N LEU A 99 -4.79 -2.86 -4.24
CA LEU A 99 -4.44 -3.24 -2.86
C LEU A 99 -5.52 -4.19 -2.32
N ASN A 100 -5.10 -5.17 -1.55
CA ASN A 100 -6.02 -6.07 -0.83
C ASN A 100 -6.02 -5.88 0.70
N ASP A 101 -5.17 -5.01 1.20
CA ASP A 101 -5.10 -4.69 2.64
C ASP A 101 -4.49 -3.30 2.87
N THR A 102 -4.45 -2.88 4.13
CA THR A 102 -3.84 -1.61 4.56
C THR A 102 -2.34 -1.57 4.31
N CYS A 103 -1.86 -0.48 3.75
CA CYS A 103 -0.43 -0.25 3.55
C CYS A 103 -0.06 1.22 3.69
N ASN A 104 0.69 1.56 4.76
CA ASN A 104 1.09 2.93 5.07
C ASN A 104 1.96 3.57 3.97
N LEU A 105 2.59 2.76 3.12
CA LEU A 105 3.37 3.27 1.99
C LEU A 105 2.53 4.16 1.07
N PHE A 106 1.24 3.83 0.90
CA PHE A 106 0.32 4.56 0.01
C PHE A 106 -0.08 5.93 0.55
N GLY A 107 0.14 6.18 1.84
CA GLY A 107 -0.01 7.50 2.46
C GLY A 107 1.29 8.31 2.53
N ALA A 108 2.42 7.74 2.12
CA ALA A 108 3.71 8.42 2.21
C ALA A 108 3.89 9.51 1.13
N PHE A 109 3.18 9.42 0.02
CA PHE A 109 3.27 10.37 -1.10
C PHE A 109 1.93 10.48 -1.85
N LYS A 110 1.77 11.58 -2.58
CA LYS A 110 0.60 11.79 -3.44
C LYS A 110 0.86 11.18 -4.82
N PHE A 111 -0.06 10.35 -5.30
CA PHE A 111 0.04 9.76 -6.63
C PHE A 111 -0.13 10.82 -7.73
N ARG A 112 0.58 10.62 -8.84
CA ARG A 112 0.47 11.49 -10.02
C ARG A 112 -0.93 11.40 -10.63
N LYS A 113 -1.36 12.47 -11.29
CA LYS A 113 -2.60 12.49 -12.08
C LYS A 113 -2.57 11.38 -13.15
N GLY A 114 -3.64 10.61 -13.23
CA GLY A 114 -3.77 9.50 -14.18
C GLY A 114 -3.43 8.11 -13.61
N THR A 115 -2.80 8.01 -12.44
CA THR A 115 -2.68 6.73 -11.70
C THR A 115 -3.95 6.50 -10.89
N LYS A 116 -4.54 5.31 -11.03
CA LYS A 116 -5.66 4.84 -10.19
C LYS A 116 -5.12 3.98 -9.05
N VAL A 117 -5.65 4.18 -7.85
CA VAL A 117 -5.34 3.37 -6.67
C VAL A 117 -6.64 2.76 -6.17
N ILE A 118 -6.75 1.44 -6.27
CA ILE A 118 -7.98 0.69 -6.00
C ILE A 118 -7.76 -0.19 -4.78
N GLN A 119 -8.56 0.03 -3.72
CA GLN A 119 -8.61 -0.85 -2.57
C GLN A 119 -9.71 -1.88 -2.78
N THR A 120 -9.35 -3.16 -2.87
CA THR A 120 -10.31 -4.26 -3.07
C THR A 120 -10.72 -4.93 -1.77
N TRP A 121 -9.94 -4.70 -0.69
CA TRP A 121 -10.04 -5.44 0.56
C TRP A 121 -9.86 -6.95 0.39
N HIS A 122 -10.12 -7.71 1.44
CA HIS A 122 -9.88 -9.15 1.51
C HIS A 122 -10.99 -9.94 2.23
N SER A 123 -12.05 -9.26 2.64
CA SER A 123 -13.20 -9.88 3.31
C SER A 123 -14.49 -9.23 2.89
N CYS A 124 -15.55 -10.01 2.86
CA CYS A 124 -16.91 -9.55 2.61
C CYS A 124 -17.51 -9.04 3.92
N GLY A 125 -18.05 -7.82 3.91
CA GLY A 125 -18.74 -7.23 5.08
C GLY A 125 -17.81 -6.55 6.08
N ALA A 126 -18.39 -5.69 6.90
CA ALA A 126 -17.74 -4.89 7.93
C ALA A 126 -17.90 -5.54 9.31
N PHE A 127 -17.21 -6.66 9.55
CA PHE A 127 -17.32 -7.42 10.79
C PHE A 127 -16.59 -6.82 11.99
N LYS A 128 -15.71 -5.87 11.77
CA LYS A 128 -14.93 -5.23 12.85
C LYS A 128 -14.64 -3.77 12.54
N LYS A 129 -14.51 -2.98 13.58
CA LYS A 129 -13.96 -1.62 13.48
C LYS A 129 -12.47 -1.67 13.14
N TRP A 130 -11.96 -0.65 12.44
CA TRP A 130 -10.56 -0.52 12.06
C TRP A 130 -10.18 0.95 11.78
N GLY A 131 -8.88 1.23 11.61
CA GLY A 131 -8.38 2.59 11.38
C GLY A 131 -8.68 3.53 12.55
N GLU A 132 -9.19 4.72 12.28
CA GLU A 132 -9.47 5.73 13.31
C GLU A 132 -10.54 5.29 14.32
N SER A 133 -11.43 4.37 13.96
CA SER A 133 -12.49 3.88 14.84
C SER A 133 -12.04 2.93 15.95
N ILE A 134 -10.75 2.61 16.02
CA ILE A 134 -10.15 1.76 17.07
C ILE A 134 -8.99 2.44 17.81
N THR A 135 -8.78 3.73 17.63
CA THR A 135 -7.66 4.45 18.25
C THR A 135 -7.77 4.60 19.76
N ASP A 136 -8.96 4.45 20.29
CA ASP A 136 -9.28 4.41 21.72
C ASP A 136 -9.12 3.02 22.35
N LEU A 137 -8.86 1.99 21.54
CA LEU A 137 -8.71 0.61 22.01
C LEU A 137 -7.24 0.27 22.26
N SER A 138 -6.98 -0.56 23.27
CA SER A 138 -5.62 -0.93 23.68
C SER A 138 -4.79 -1.66 22.59
N PHE A 139 -5.45 -2.24 21.59
CA PHE A 139 -4.81 -2.94 20.46
C PHE A 139 -4.77 -2.09 19.18
N GLY A 140 -5.35 -0.89 19.19
CA GLY A 140 -5.33 0.04 18.05
C GLY A 140 -4.04 0.85 18.00
N GLU A 141 -3.69 1.34 16.80
CA GLU A 141 -2.67 2.40 16.69
C GLU A 141 -3.24 3.70 17.25
N SER A 142 -2.38 4.52 17.86
CA SER A 142 -2.81 5.84 18.33
C SER A 142 -3.22 6.74 17.17
N LEU A 143 -4.16 7.66 17.42
CA LEU A 143 -4.59 8.65 16.41
C LEU A 143 -3.41 9.49 15.90
N GLU A 144 -2.43 9.80 16.78
CA GLU A 144 -1.21 10.50 16.41
C GLU A 144 -0.38 9.71 15.38
N GLU A 145 -0.18 8.41 15.62
CA GLU A 145 0.57 7.55 14.73
C GLU A 145 -0.13 7.38 13.37
N LEU A 146 -1.47 7.21 13.36
CA LEU A 146 -2.25 7.15 12.13
C LEU A 146 -2.18 8.45 11.32
N ARG A 147 -2.20 9.60 11.97
CA ARG A 147 -2.04 10.91 11.30
C ARG A 147 -0.62 11.12 10.80
N LYS A 148 0.38 10.63 11.51
CA LYS A 148 1.79 10.72 11.13
C LYS A 148 2.13 9.84 9.92
N PHE A 149 1.52 8.65 9.85
CA PHE A 149 1.71 7.66 8.78
C PHE A 149 0.37 7.19 8.23
N PRO A 150 -0.37 8.06 7.52
CA PRO A 150 -1.69 7.72 7.04
C PRO A 150 -1.63 6.57 6.03
N ALA A 151 -2.59 5.66 6.10
CA ALA A 151 -2.64 4.48 5.24
C ALA A 151 -3.75 4.55 4.18
N HIS A 152 -4.79 5.37 4.39
CA HIS A 152 -6.03 5.34 3.62
C HIS A 152 -6.31 6.61 2.81
N THR A 153 -5.30 7.42 2.51
CA THR A 153 -5.48 8.76 1.92
C THR A 153 -5.37 8.81 0.39
N SER A 154 -4.97 7.72 -0.26
CA SER A 154 -4.62 7.73 -1.70
C SER A 154 -5.58 6.95 -2.59
N TYR A 155 -6.66 6.40 -2.06
CA TYR A 155 -7.59 5.60 -2.86
C TYR A 155 -8.39 6.46 -3.83
N THR A 156 -8.44 6.04 -5.09
CA THR A 156 -9.34 6.60 -6.10
C THR A 156 -10.64 5.82 -6.21
N LEU A 157 -10.63 4.57 -5.76
CA LEU A 157 -11.77 3.69 -5.66
C LEU A 157 -11.57 2.74 -4.48
N CYS A 158 -12.61 2.48 -3.73
CA CYS A 158 -12.67 1.44 -2.71
C CYS A 158 -13.89 0.57 -3.00
N THR A 159 -13.69 -0.75 -3.11
CA THR A 159 -14.80 -1.68 -3.27
C THR A 159 -15.44 -1.96 -1.92
N VAL A 160 -16.73 -2.09 -1.88
CA VAL A 160 -17.51 -2.44 -0.70
C VAL A 160 -18.47 -3.58 -1.04
N SER A 161 -18.81 -4.40 -0.05
CA SER A 161 -19.70 -5.55 -0.25
C SER A 161 -21.18 -5.20 -0.12
N SER A 162 -21.50 -4.03 0.43
CA SER A 162 -22.87 -3.51 0.57
C SER A 162 -22.90 -1.99 0.46
N LYS A 163 -24.10 -1.41 0.39
CA LYS A 163 -24.30 0.04 0.40
C LYS A 163 -24.42 0.62 1.82
N GLU A 164 -24.45 -0.24 2.83
CA GLU A 164 -24.55 0.11 4.25
C GLU A 164 -23.17 0.19 4.91
#